data_8a1fc459ccbd55cb57a0ab83cd8e918e
#
_entry.id   8a1fc459ccbd55cb57a0ab83cd8e918e
#
_cell.length_a   1.000
_cell.length_b   1.000
_cell.length_c   1.000
_cell.angle_alpha   90.00
_cell.angle_beta   90.00
_cell.angle_gamma   90.00
#
_symmetry.space_group_name_H-M   'P 1'
#
loop_
_entity.id
_entity.type
_entity.pdbx_description
1 polymer ?
#
loop_
_entity_poly.entity_id
_entity_poly.type
_entity_poly.pdbx_seq_one_letter_code
_entity_poly.pdbx_strand_id
1 'polypeptide(L)'
;LEKNTVGGATSHGNCGTITPSHAIPLAAPGMIGKALRYMTQTDAPFYVKPSTDLALLEWLLRFSLRCNAKDMHQGALAKSSLLNGSRALLQTTIEHHQIDCAFSASGVMYAFNSQQGLDDMLLELALLRECGVRSEVLSAAELAQREPALKPSMAGGVFFPDDAHFR
;
A
#
# COMPACT_ATOMS: atom_id res chain seq x y z
N LEU A 1 -10.93 -18.76 10.10
CA LEU A 1 -11.25 -20.11 9.55
C LEU A 1 -10.31 -20.42 8.41
N GLU A 2 -9.66 -21.57 8.47
CA GLU A 2 -8.74 -22.07 7.43
C GLU A 2 -9.33 -23.35 6.84
N LYS A 3 -9.23 -23.51 5.51
CA LYS A 3 -9.80 -24.66 4.81
C LYS A 3 -8.91 -25.91 4.91
N ASN A 4 -7.59 -25.70 4.95
CA ASN A 4 -6.59 -26.78 4.93
C ASN A 4 -5.66 -26.67 6.16
N THR A 5 -4.38 -26.52 5.92
CA THR A 5 -3.37 -26.37 6.97
C THR A 5 -3.32 -24.90 7.43
N VAL A 6 -3.28 -24.66 8.73
CA VAL A 6 -3.22 -23.31 9.30
C VAL A 6 -2.05 -22.53 8.69
N GLY A 7 -2.37 -21.37 8.12
CA GLY A 7 -1.41 -20.50 7.47
C GLY A 7 -0.87 -20.99 6.11
N GLY A 8 -1.30 -22.14 5.62
CA GLY A 8 -0.73 -22.79 4.42
C GLY A 8 -1.15 -22.21 3.07
N ALA A 9 -2.03 -21.20 3.06
CA ALA A 9 -2.50 -20.55 1.83
C ALA A 9 -1.82 -19.18 1.61
N THR A 10 -2.60 -18.14 1.42
CA THR A 10 -2.13 -16.78 1.12
C THR A 10 -1.19 -16.20 2.19
N SER A 11 -1.41 -16.55 3.46
CA SER A 11 -0.54 -16.09 4.56
C SER A 11 0.88 -16.63 4.47
N HIS A 12 1.10 -17.81 3.88
CA HIS A 12 2.43 -18.39 3.68
C HIS A 12 3.23 -17.67 2.58
N GLY A 13 2.54 -17.16 1.56
CA GLY A 13 3.16 -16.57 0.37
C GLY A 13 3.10 -15.05 0.27
N ASN A 14 2.71 -14.35 1.34
CA ASN A 14 2.68 -12.89 1.31
C ASN A 14 4.07 -12.28 1.60
N CYS A 15 4.23 -10.98 1.36
CA CYS A 15 5.49 -10.27 1.57
C CYS A 15 5.77 -9.90 3.04
N GLY A 16 4.93 -10.28 3.98
CA GLY A 16 5.11 -10.04 5.42
C GLY A 16 5.09 -8.57 5.84
N THR A 17 4.60 -7.65 5.01
CA THR A 17 4.55 -6.23 5.35
C THR A 17 3.28 -5.87 6.12
N ILE A 18 3.43 -4.98 7.10
CA ILE A 18 2.35 -4.38 7.88
C ILE A 18 2.43 -2.87 7.65
N THR A 19 1.58 -2.38 6.77
CA THR A 19 1.71 -1.06 6.18
C THR A 19 0.48 -0.18 6.44
N PRO A 20 0.36 0.47 7.63
CA PRO A 20 -0.60 1.54 7.85
C PRO A 20 -0.57 2.64 6.77
N SER A 21 0.59 2.84 6.13
CA SER A 21 0.76 3.77 5.01
C SER A 21 -0.12 3.45 3.79
N HIS A 22 -0.56 2.20 3.62
CA HIS A 22 -1.46 1.79 2.54
C HIS A 22 -2.94 2.09 2.84
N ALA A 23 -3.24 3.21 3.51
CA ALA A 23 -4.61 3.58 3.86
C ALA A 23 -5.46 3.98 2.63
N ILE A 24 -4.86 4.54 1.59
CA ILE A 24 -5.61 4.99 0.39
C ILE A 24 -6.22 3.78 -0.34
N PRO A 25 -7.54 3.80 -0.62
CA PRO A 25 -8.19 2.72 -1.34
C PRO A 25 -7.86 2.77 -2.84
N LEU A 26 -7.93 1.61 -3.51
CA LEU A 26 -7.73 1.52 -4.95
C LEU A 26 -8.79 2.32 -5.74
N ALA A 27 -10.00 2.44 -5.21
CA ALA A 27 -11.08 3.24 -5.81
C ALA A 27 -10.79 4.74 -5.60
N ALA A 28 -9.91 5.30 -6.43
CA ALA A 28 -9.48 6.68 -6.40
C ALA A 28 -9.83 7.41 -7.71
N PRO A 29 -9.94 8.74 -7.72
CA PRO A 29 -10.11 9.52 -8.94
C PRO A 29 -9.03 9.18 -9.97
N GLY A 30 -9.44 9.04 -11.25
CA GLY A 30 -8.52 8.69 -12.34
C GLY A 30 -8.19 7.20 -12.49
N MET A 31 -8.59 6.34 -11.53
CA MET A 31 -8.28 4.90 -11.57
C MET A 31 -8.85 4.22 -12.82
N ILE A 32 -10.03 4.61 -13.27
CA ILE A 32 -10.65 4.04 -14.48
C ILE A 32 -9.78 4.31 -15.73
N GLY A 33 -9.29 5.54 -15.88
CA GLY A 33 -8.38 5.89 -16.98
C GLY A 33 -7.05 5.12 -16.91
N LYS A 34 -6.49 4.95 -15.70
CA LYS A 34 -5.29 4.12 -15.49
C LYS A 34 -5.56 2.65 -15.83
N ALA A 35 -6.69 2.09 -15.40
CA ALA A 35 -7.08 0.71 -15.69
C ALA A 35 -7.22 0.45 -17.21
N LEU A 36 -7.89 1.35 -17.94
CA LEU A 36 -8.01 1.25 -19.40
C LEU A 36 -6.66 1.31 -20.12
N ARG A 37 -5.75 2.19 -19.64
CA ARG A 37 -4.38 2.25 -20.17
C ARG A 37 -3.61 0.95 -19.91
N TYR A 38 -3.73 0.38 -18.72
CA TYR A 38 -3.05 -0.87 -18.36
C TYR A 38 -3.52 -2.07 -19.18
N MET A 39 -4.75 -2.07 -19.67
CA MET A 39 -5.24 -3.13 -20.57
C MET A 39 -4.52 -3.17 -21.93
N THR A 40 -3.81 -2.10 -22.30
CA THR A 40 -3.03 -2.02 -23.53
C THR A 40 -1.52 -2.21 -23.31
N GLN A 41 -1.07 -2.42 -22.08
CA GLN A 41 0.34 -2.57 -21.72
C GLN A 41 0.63 -4.01 -21.27
N THR A 42 1.72 -4.58 -21.81
CA THR A 42 2.10 -5.98 -21.51
C THR A 42 2.73 -6.18 -20.13
N ASP A 43 3.32 -5.12 -19.58
CA ASP A 43 4.01 -5.09 -18.29
C ASP A 43 3.23 -4.31 -17.21
N ALA A 44 1.92 -4.15 -17.41
CA ALA A 44 1.07 -3.45 -16.47
C ALA A 44 0.99 -4.17 -15.11
N PRO A 45 0.90 -3.44 -13.98
CA PRO A 45 0.86 -4.02 -12.65
C PRO A 45 -0.41 -4.86 -12.38
N PHE A 46 -1.46 -4.66 -13.16
CA PHE A 46 -2.65 -5.52 -13.15
C PHE A 46 -3.35 -5.54 -14.50
N TYR A 47 -4.07 -6.61 -14.76
CA TYR A 47 -4.85 -6.81 -15.97
C TYR A 47 -6.25 -7.32 -15.63
N VAL A 48 -7.28 -6.69 -16.20
CA VAL A 48 -8.66 -7.15 -16.11
C VAL A 48 -9.00 -7.87 -17.40
N LYS A 49 -9.12 -9.21 -17.34
CA LYS A 49 -9.49 -10.00 -18.52
C LYS A 49 -10.89 -9.59 -19.02
N PRO A 50 -11.05 -9.22 -20.30
CA PRO A 50 -12.37 -8.97 -20.87
C PRO A 50 -13.29 -10.18 -20.67
N SER A 51 -14.50 -9.95 -20.19
CA SER A 51 -15.47 -11.00 -19.87
C SER A 51 -16.89 -10.53 -20.14
N THR A 52 -17.75 -11.46 -20.51
CA THR A 52 -19.20 -11.25 -20.64
C THR A 52 -19.95 -11.63 -19.37
N ASP A 53 -19.25 -11.94 -18.29
CA ASP A 53 -19.84 -12.24 -16.99
C ASP A 53 -20.55 -11.00 -16.43
N LEU A 54 -21.87 -11.07 -16.31
CA LEU A 54 -22.72 -9.99 -15.82
C LEU A 54 -22.38 -9.59 -14.37
N ALA A 55 -21.98 -10.54 -13.53
CA ALA A 55 -21.60 -10.25 -12.14
C ALA A 55 -20.31 -9.42 -12.11
N LEU A 56 -19.32 -9.74 -12.94
CA LEU A 56 -18.11 -8.95 -13.09
C LEU A 56 -18.41 -7.55 -13.64
N LEU A 57 -19.25 -7.44 -14.63
CA LEU A 57 -19.64 -6.15 -15.23
C LEU A 57 -20.37 -5.26 -14.21
N GLU A 58 -21.29 -5.83 -13.44
CA GLU A 58 -21.98 -5.11 -12.35
C GLU A 58 -20.98 -4.65 -11.30
N TRP A 59 -20.03 -5.52 -10.89
CA TRP A 59 -18.99 -5.16 -9.93
C TRP A 59 -18.13 -4.01 -10.46
N LEU A 60 -17.66 -4.07 -11.71
CA LEU A 60 -16.87 -3.01 -12.35
C LEU A 60 -17.63 -1.68 -12.41
N LEU A 61 -18.93 -1.73 -12.72
CA LEU A 61 -19.78 -0.53 -12.70
C LEU A 61 -19.86 0.06 -11.28
N ARG A 62 -20.16 -0.75 -10.27
CA ARG A 62 -20.22 -0.31 -8.87
C ARG A 62 -18.87 0.24 -8.40
N PHE A 63 -17.76 -0.41 -8.75
CA PHE A 63 -16.42 0.07 -8.47
C PHE A 63 -16.16 1.43 -9.10
N SER A 64 -16.51 1.61 -10.39
CA SER A 64 -16.30 2.87 -11.10
C SER A 64 -17.06 4.05 -10.49
N LEU A 65 -18.28 3.82 -10.00
CA LEU A 65 -19.07 4.83 -9.29
C LEU A 65 -18.43 5.27 -7.96
N ARG A 66 -17.59 4.43 -7.38
CA ARG A 66 -16.83 4.74 -6.14
C ARG A 66 -15.47 5.40 -6.37
N CYS A 67 -15.01 5.49 -7.63
CA CYS A 67 -13.76 6.14 -7.99
C CYS A 67 -13.88 7.68 -7.98
N ASN A 68 -14.24 8.25 -6.83
CA ASN A 68 -14.38 9.70 -6.63
C ASN A 68 -13.70 10.15 -5.34
N ALA A 69 -13.39 11.44 -5.21
CA ALA A 69 -12.64 11.99 -4.09
C ALA A 69 -13.32 11.79 -2.73
N LYS A 70 -14.64 11.89 -2.67
CA LYS A 70 -15.41 11.74 -1.43
C LYS A 70 -15.31 10.30 -0.89
N ASP A 71 -15.58 9.32 -1.73
CA ASP A 71 -15.53 7.91 -1.33
C ASP A 71 -14.10 7.48 -1.03
N MET A 72 -13.11 7.96 -1.79
CA MET A 72 -11.70 7.74 -1.51
C MET A 72 -11.31 8.29 -0.13
N HIS A 73 -11.66 9.52 0.20
CA HIS A 73 -11.36 10.14 1.49
C HIS A 73 -11.99 9.38 2.65
N GLN A 74 -13.28 9.07 2.57
CA GLN A 74 -13.98 8.30 3.61
C GLN A 74 -13.41 6.89 3.76
N GLY A 75 -13.10 6.24 2.65
CA GLY A 75 -12.48 4.91 2.64
C GLY A 75 -11.08 4.91 3.24
N ALA A 76 -10.29 5.95 2.98
CA ALA A 76 -8.95 6.11 3.56
C ALA A 76 -9.02 6.25 5.08
N LEU A 77 -9.90 7.11 5.62
CA LEU A 77 -10.08 7.28 7.06
C LEU A 77 -10.53 5.98 7.75
N ALA A 78 -11.54 5.29 7.19
CA ALA A 78 -12.02 4.04 7.75
C ALA A 78 -10.94 2.94 7.71
N LYS A 79 -10.25 2.80 6.58
CA LYS A 79 -9.17 1.82 6.39
C LYS A 79 -7.98 2.10 7.31
N SER A 80 -7.59 3.37 7.48
CA SER A 80 -6.51 3.78 8.38
C SER A 80 -6.80 3.39 9.83
N SER A 81 -8.02 3.63 10.30
CA SER A 81 -8.43 3.21 11.65
C SER A 81 -8.26 1.71 11.87
N LEU A 82 -8.68 0.89 10.89
CA LEU A 82 -8.52 -0.57 10.95
C LEU A 82 -7.05 -1.00 10.89
N LEU A 83 -6.26 -0.41 10.01
CA LEU A 83 -4.83 -0.75 9.84
C LEU A 83 -4.02 -0.41 11.10
N ASN A 84 -4.24 0.78 11.69
CA ASN A 84 -3.56 1.19 12.91
C ASN A 84 -3.98 0.30 14.11
N GLY A 85 -5.27 0.00 14.25
CA GLY A 85 -5.77 -0.91 15.28
C GLY A 85 -5.21 -2.33 15.12
N SER A 86 -5.19 -2.84 13.90
CA SER A 86 -4.61 -4.15 13.59
C SER A 86 -3.12 -4.22 13.91
N ARG A 87 -2.34 -3.19 13.53
CA ARG A 87 -0.91 -3.10 13.84
C ARG A 87 -0.67 -3.10 15.36
N ALA A 88 -1.40 -2.26 16.10
CA ALA A 88 -1.25 -2.17 17.54
C ALA A 88 -1.59 -3.51 18.22
N LEU A 89 -2.71 -4.14 17.84
CA LEU A 89 -3.11 -5.44 18.38
C LEU A 89 -2.09 -6.52 18.07
N LEU A 90 -1.55 -6.55 16.84
CA LEU A 90 -0.55 -7.51 16.43
C LEU A 90 0.74 -7.35 17.25
N GLN A 91 1.23 -6.12 17.40
CA GLN A 91 2.42 -5.84 18.19
C GLN A 91 2.23 -6.28 19.66
N THR A 92 1.10 -5.91 20.28
CA THR A 92 0.76 -6.33 21.65
C THR A 92 0.69 -7.86 21.77
N THR A 93 0.14 -8.54 20.75
CA THR A 93 0.04 -10.01 20.74
C THR A 93 1.43 -10.66 20.67
N ILE A 94 2.31 -10.16 19.81
CA ILE A 94 3.69 -10.65 19.68
C ILE A 94 4.45 -10.46 20.99
N GLU A 95 4.37 -9.27 21.59
CA GLU A 95 5.06 -8.95 22.84
C GLU A 95 4.52 -9.77 24.02
N HIS A 96 3.20 -9.85 24.16
CA HIS A 96 2.55 -10.56 25.28
C HIS A 96 2.83 -12.07 25.24
N HIS A 97 2.80 -12.66 24.06
CA HIS A 97 3.03 -14.10 23.88
C HIS A 97 4.46 -14.46 23.54
N GLN A 98 5.36 -13.48 23.46
CA GLN A 98 6.77 -13.65 23.11
C GLN A 98 6.97 -14.48 21.83
N ILE A 99 6.18 -14.16 20.79
CA ILE A 99 6.18 -14.90 19.53
C ILE A 99 7.45 -14.56 18.76
N ASP A 100 8.29 -15.58 18.51
CA ASP A 100 9.45 -15.46 17.63
C ASP A 100 9.01 -15.55 16.15
N CYS A 101 8.81 -14.40 15.53
CA CYS A 101 8.35 -14.27 14.12
C CYS A 101 9.19 -13.26 13.33
N ALA A 102 10.38 -12.94 13.81
CA ALA A 102 11.27 -11.94 13.19
C ALA A 102 10.56 -10.61 12.85
N PHE A 103 9.63 -10.18 13.73
CA PHE A 103 8.94 -8.89 13.57
C PHE A 103 9.90 -7.73 13.73
N SER A 104 9.85 -6.79 12.79
CA SER A 104 10.65 -5.56 12.80
C SER A 104 9.77 -4.34 12.55
N ALA A 105 9.73 -3.43 13.53
CA ALA A 105 9.05 -2.14 13.43
C ALA A 105 10.01 -1.02 12.97
N SER A 106 10.84 -1.31 11.96
CA SER A 106 11.88 -0.39 11.46
C SER A 106 11.38 0.57 10.39
N GLY A 107 10.09 0.56 10.08
CA GLY A 107 9.51 1.34 8.99
C GLY A 107 9.68 0.69 7.63
N VAL A 108 9.09 1.33 6.61
CA VAL A 108 9.23 0.97 5.20
C VAL A 108 9.58 2.22 4.41
N MET A 109 10.52 2.08 3.49
CA MET A 109 10.99 3.15 2.63
C MET A 109 10.60 2.88 1.17
N TYR A 110 9.95 3.86 0.56
CA TYR A 110 9.62 3.87 -0.86
C TYR A 110 10.65 4.71 -1.59
N ALA A 111 11.36 4.12 -2.53
CA ALA A 111 12.33 4.79 -3.39
C ALA A 111 11.77 4.95 -4.81
N PHE A 112 11.89 6.15 -5.37
CA PHE A 112 11.36 6.49 -6.69
C PHE A 112 12.49 6.72 -7.68
N ASN A 113 12.41 6.05 -8.83
CA ASN A 113 13.36 6.20 -9.92
C ASN A 113 13.02 7.35 -10.89
N SER A 114 11.86 8.00 -10.71
CA SER A 114 11.41 9.14 -11.50
C SER A 114 10.83 10.24 -10.63
N GLN A 115 11.03 11.49 -11.03
CA GLN A 115 10.42 12.64 -10.35
C GLN A 115 8.90 12.56 -10.36
N GLN A 116 8.29 12.16 -11.48
CA GLN A 116 6.84 12.00 -11.58
C GLN A 116 6.28 11.01 -10.55
N GLY A 117 6.96 9.88 -10.33
CA GLY A 117 6.52 8.91 -9.32
C GLY A 117 6.60 9.45 -7.90
N LEU A 118 7.64 10.24 -7.60
CA LEU A 118 7.76 10.93 -6.32
C LEU A 118 6.67 12.00 -6.16
N ASP A 119 6.42 12.82 -7.18
CA ASP A 119 5.40 13.87 -7.15
C ASP A 119 4.00 13.28 -6.96
N ASP A 120 3.67 12.19 -7.65
CA ASP A 120 2.41 11.47 -7.48
C ASP A 120 2.23 11.01 -6.01
N MET A 121 3.29 10.47 -5.38
CA MET A 121 3.27 10.09 -3.98
C MET A 121 3.11 11.28 -3.04
N LEU A 122 3.77 12.40 -3.32
CA LEU A 122 3.67 13.62 -2.51
C LEU A 122 2.23 14.17 -2.47
N LEU A 123 1.47 14.03 -3.56
CA LEU A 123 0.05 14.39 -3.59
C LEU A 123 -0.81 13.54 -2.64
N GLU A 124 -0.44 12.27 -2.45
CA GLU A 124 -1.14 11.36 -1.56
C GLU A 124 -0.83 11.62 -0.08
N LEU A 125 0.34 12.19 0.25
CA LEU A 125 0.78 12.42 1.63
C LEU A 125 -0.14 13.35 2.42
N ALA A 126 -0.83 14.29 1.77
CA ALA A 126 -1.78 15.17 2.44
C ALA A 126 -2.92 14.35 3.08
N LEU A 127 -3.54 13.46 2.31
CA LEU A 127 -4.58 12.57 2.79
C LEU A 127 -4.05 11.56 3.82
N LEU A 128 -2.85 11.02 3.62
CA LEU A 128 -2.24 10.08 4.57
C LEU A 128 -1.98 10.76 5.93
N ARG A 129 -1.58 12.03 5.96
CA ARG A 129 -1.43 12.79 7.20
C ARG A 129 -2.77 13.01 7.91
N GLU A 130 -3.84 13.30 7.19
CA GLU A 130 -5.20 13.36 7.76
C GLU A 130 -5.63 12.02 8.37
N CYS A 131 -5.17 10.92 7.79
CA CYS A 131 -5.35 9.57 8.30
C CYS A 131 -4.45 9.23 9.51
N GLY A 132 -3.61 10.16 9.98
CA GLY A 132 -2.68 9.94 11.08
C GLY A 132 -1.41 9.14 10.70
N VAL A 133 -1.13 8.96 9.41
CA VAL A 133 0.07 8.29 8.93
C VAL A 133 1.25 9.25 8.95
N ARG A 134 2.29 8.91 9.69
CA ARG A 134 3.55 9.67 9.70
C ARG A 134 4.38 9.34 8.47
N SER A 135 5.00 10.35 7.88
CA SER A 135 5.87 10.20 6.72
C SER A 135 6.99 11.22 6.73
N GLU A 136 8.13 10.83 6.19
CA GLU A 136 9.32 11.66 6.01
C GLU A 136 9.69 11.63 4.53
N VAL A 137 9.75 12.80 3.90
CA VAL A 137 10.17 12.93 2.50
C VAL A 137 11.69 13.02 2.47
N LEU A 138 12.31 12.22 1.63
CA LEU A 138 13.76 12.13 1.48
C LEU A 138 14.17 12.63 0.10
N SER A 139 15.11 13.56 0.07
CA SER A 139 15.81 13.93 -1.16
C SER A 139 16.65 12.74 -1.67
N ALA A 140 17.11 12.82 -2.91
CA ALA A 140 17.98 11.80 -3.48
C ALA A 140 19.26 11.57 -2.65
N ALA A 141 19.82 12.65 -2.08
CA ALA A 141 21.02 12.59 -1.24
C ALA A 141 20.75 11.90 0.10
N GLU A 142 19.65 12.24 0.79
CA GLU A 142 19.24 11.62 2.04
C GLU A 142 18.89 10.15 1.85
N LEU A 143 18.21 9.82 0.75
CA LEU A 143 17.89 8.45 0.38
C LEU A 143 19.17 7.61 0.18
N ALA A 144 20.15 8.12 -0.56
CA ALA A 144 21.43 7.46 -0.78
C ALA A 144 22.25 7.27 0.50
N GLN A 145 22.14 8.20 1.45
CA GLN A 145 22.77 8.06 2.77
C GLN A 145 22.13 6.96 3.62
N ARG A 146 20.80 6.86 3.59
CA ARG A 146 20.06 5.84 4.36
C ARG A 146 20.17 4.45 3.76
N GLU A 147 20.19 4.34 2.43
CA GLU A 147 20.24 3.08 1.71
C GLU A 147 21.27 3.16 0.57
N PRO A 148 22.56 2.95 0.89
CA PRO A 148 23.65 3.05 -0.09
C PRO A 148 23.59 1.99 -1.20
N ALA A 149 22.80 0.92 -1.02
CA ALA A 149 22.62 -0.13 -2.02
C ALA A 149 21.71 0.29 -3.20
N LEU A 150 20.98 1.39 -3.06
CA LEU A 150 20.14 1.92 -4.14
C LEU A 150 20.99 2.56 -5.24
N LYS A 151 20.43 2.54 -6.47
CA LYS A 151 21.08 3.19 -7.62
C LYS A 151 21.20 4.70 -7.39
N PRO A 152 22.31 5.33 -7.80
CA PRO A 152 22.50 6.79 -7.63
C PRO A 152 21.48 7.66 -8.38
N SER A 153 20.75 7.08 -9.35
CA SER A 153 19.77 7.78 -10.19
C SER A 153 18.37 7.89 -9.59
N MET A 154 18.19 7.60 -8.31
CA MET A 154 16.90 7.76 -7.65
C MET A 154 16.53 9.24 -7.52
N ALA A 155 15.24 9.56 -7.77
CA ALA A 155 14.71 10.92 -7.64
C ALA A 155 14.55 11.34 -6.17
N GLY A 156 14.32 10.39 -5.27
CA GLY A 156 14.10 10.58 -3.85
C GLY A 156 13.27 9.47 -3.27
N GLY A 157 12.75 9.67 -2.05
CA GLY A 157 11.97 8.65 -1.37
C GLY A 157 10.99 9.22 -0.35
N VAL A 158 10.17 8.31 0.18
CA VAL A 158 9.30 8.58 1.32
C VAL A 158 9.46 7.44 2.33
N PHE A 159 9.76 7.79 3.56
CA PHE A 159 9.88 6.85 4.67
C PHE A 159 8.65 6.90 5.56
N PHE A 160 8.10 5.74 5.88
CA PHE A 160 6.96 5.55 6.76
C PHE A 160 7.41 4.83 8.03
N PRO A 161 7.67 5.56 9.13
CA PRO A 161 8.24 4.99 10.34
C PRO A 161 7.30 4.03 11.09
N ASP A 162 5.99 4.14 10.86
CA ASP A 162 4.99 3.29 11.51
C ASP A 162 4.73 1.97 10.80
N ASP A 163 5.28 1.78 9.62
CA ASP A 163 5.20 0.51 8.91
C ASP A 163 6.14 -0.53 9.55
N ALA A 164 5.82 -1.79 9.36
CA ALA A 164 6.59 -2.89 9.93
C ALA A 164 6.65 -4.07 8.95
N HIS A 165 7.47 -5.07 9.25
CA HIS A 165 7.53 -6.29 8.46
C HIS A 165 7.91 -7.50 9.31
N PHE A 166 7.59 -8.68 8.80
CA PHE A 166 8.13 -9.97 9.23
C PHE A 166 9.19 -10.45 8.23
N ARG A 167 10.08 -11.31 8.69
CA ARG A 167 11.01 -12.06 7.83
C ARG A 167 10.55 -13.50 7.67
#